data_787c0edeadedbc571b821a6709331062
#
_entry.id   787c0edeadedbc571b821a6709331062
#
_cell.length_a   1.000
_cell.length_b   1.000
_cell.length_c   1.000
_cell.angle_alpha   90.00
_cell.angle_beta   90.00
_cell.angle_gamma   90.00
#
_symmetry.space_group_name_H-M   'P 1'
#
loop_
_entity.id
_entity.type
_entity.pdbx_description
1 polymer ?
#
loop_
_entity_poly.entity_id
_entity_poly.type
_entity_poly.pdbx_seq_one_letter_code
_entity_poly.pdbx_strand_id
1 'polypeptide(L)'
;MFFKLFLLFIITTFLYSYPTYSTVVKEKKIYPMGEKVYLKLCSEIKPEDYSSYDEMQKEIISKKLCKNLNDRYLEVLSLYLWDVKRNNLKEKKYEKLTVTQDEKCPVCGMFLYKYPMWVCKIKYSKNSVAFDGIKDMMKYYFEHLDQSAEMLVQEYYTANTINAREAYFVTGSDVYGPMGNELIAFKDESSAKRFMLDHRAKEILRFDEITQEKVYKLDN
;
A
#
# COMPACT_ATOMS: atom_id res chain seq x y z
N MET A 1 -22.31 27.96 -60.56
CA MET A 1 -21.84 28.58 -59.34
C MET A 1 -22.36 27.73 -58.16
N PHE A 2 -21.59 26.72 -57.77
CA PHE A 2 -21.99 25.74 -56.73
C PHE A 2 -21.42 26.18 -55.37
N PHE A 3 -22.31 26.57 -54.46
CA PHE A 3 -21.99 26.90 -53.07
C PHE A 3 -21.89 25.59 -52.30
N LYS A 4 -20.67 25.13 -51.97
CA LYS A 4 -20.43 23.99 -51.07
C LYS A 4 -20.60 24.48 -49.62
N LEU A 5 -21.69 24.08 -49.01
CA LEU A 5 -21.98 24.28 -47.60
C LEU A 5 -21.07 23.30 -46.81
N PHE A 6 -20.03 23.84 -46.16
CA PHE A 6 -19.15 23.07 -45.26
C PHE A 6 -19.82 23.01 -43.91
N LEU A 7 -20.41 21.85 -43.60
CA LEU A 7 -21.00 21.58 -42.29
C LEU A 7 -19.86 21.30 -41.31
N LEU A 8 -19.53 22.29 -40.48
CA LEU A 8 -18.55 22.13 -39.37
C LEU A 8 -19.21 21.26 -38.30
N PHE A 9 -18.81 19.98 -38.24
CA PHE A 9 -19.13 19.10 -37.12
C PHE A 9 -18.26 19.54 -35.93
N ILE A 10 -18.84 20.33 -35.01
CA ILE A 10 -18.22 20.60 -33.71
C ILE A 10 -18.37 19.34 -32.87
N ILE A 11 -17.29 18.52 -32.84
CA ILE A 11 -17.18 17.42 -31.91
C ILE A 11 -16.87 18.05 -30.53
N THR A 12 -17.92 18.21 -29.71
CA THR A 12 -17.74 18.54 -28.28
C THR A 12 -17.16 17.34 -27.60
N THR A 13 -15.82 17.30 -27.48
CA THR A 13 -15.14 16.35 -26.59
C THR A 13 -15.46 16.75 -25.17
N PHE A 14 -16.37 16.01 -24.53
CA PHE A 14 -16.51 16.06 -23.08
C PHE A 14 -15.19 15.54 -22.47
N LEU A 15 -14.36 16.47 -22.07
CA LEU A 15 -13.19 16.17 -21.21
C LEU A 15 -13.73 15.83 -19.83
N TYR A 16 -13.90 14.56 -19.55
CA TYR A 16 -14.10 14.09 -18.18
C TYR A 16 -12.78 14.30 -17.43
N SER A 17 -12.71 15.39 -16.68
CA SER A 17 -11.55 15.65 -15.81
C SER A 17 -11.62 14.74 -14.59
N TYR A 18 -10.49 14.09 -14.25
CA TYR A 18 -10.37 13.30 -13.05
C TYR A 18 -10.71 14.15 -11.81
N PRO A 19 -11.73 13.77 -10.98
CA PRO A 19 -12.19 14.62 -9.87
C PRO A 19 -11.15 14.74 -8.78
N THR A 20 -10.93 15.97 -8.32
CA THR A 20 -9.95 16.27 -7.25
C THR A 20 -10.67 16.44 -5.91
N TYR A 21 -10.42 15.53 -4.97
CA TYR A 21 -10.90 15.57 -3.59
C TYR A 21 -9.74 15.44 -2.63
N SER A 22 -9.89 16.02 -1.42
CA SER A 22 -8.91 15.78 -0.36
C SER A 22 -8.91 14.30 0.06
N THR A 23 -7.77 13.79 0.50
CA THR A 23 -7.59 12.40 0.95
C THR A 23 -8.63 12.01 2.01
N VAL A 24 -8.88 12.91 2.98
CA VAL A 24 -9.88 12.68 4.05
C VAL A 24 -11.29 12.47 3.49
N VAL A 25 -11.69 13.26 2.47
CA VAL A 25 -13.00 13.12 1.82
C VAL A 25 -13.07 11.81 1.03
N LYS A 26 -12.02 11.45 0.31
CA LYS A 26 -11.92 10.20 -0.43
C LYS A 26 -12.10 9.00 0.50
N GLU A 27 -11.31 8.92 1.57
CA GLU A 27 -11.30 7.79 2.51
C GLU A 27 -12.58 7.68 3.33
N LYS A 28 -13.12 8.80 3.83
CA LYS A 28 -14.28 8.75 4.74
C LYS A 28 -15.64 8.72 4.03
N LYS A 29 -15.74 9.19 2.79
CA LYS A 29 -17.03 9.34 2.10
C LYS A 29 -17.07 8.66 0.73
N ILE A 30 -16.09 8.93 -0.13
CA ILE A 30 -16.15 8.52 -1.54
C ILE A 30 -15.88 7.02 -1.67
N TYR A 31 -14.78 6.54 -1.14
CA TYR A 31 -14.40 5.12 -1.28
C TYR A 31 -15.40 4.17 -0.61
N PRO A 32 -15.87 4.41 0.63
CA PRO A 32 -16.89 3.54 1.24
C PRO A 32 -18.21 3.53 0.47
N MET A 33 -18.60 4.65 -0.15
CA MET A 33 -19.78 4.70 -1.00
C MET A 33 -19.54 3.98 -2.32
N GLY A 34 -18.40 4.21 -2.96
CA GLY A 34 -17.99 3.54 -4.20
C GLY A 34 -17.93 2.03 -4.07
N GLU A 35 -17.37 1.52 -2.97
CA GLU A 35 -17.35 0.10 -2.64
C GLU A 35 -18.76 -0.49 -2.53
N LYS A 36 -19.67 0.19 -1.82
CA LYS A 36 -21.07 -0.25 -1.71
C LYS A 36 -21.78 -0.30 -3.07
N VAL A 37 -21.53 0.70 -3.94
CA VAL A 37 -22.07 0.72 -5.31
C VAL A 37 -21.48 -0.43 -6.11
N TYR A 38 -20.17 -0.64 -6.04
CA TYR A 38 -19.49 -1.74 -6.70
C TYR A 38 -20.10 -3.09 -6.32
N LEU A 39 -20.14 -3.41 -5.03
CA LEU A 39 -20.62 -4.70 -4.53
C LEU A 39 -22.10 -4.97 -4.87
N LYS A 40 -22.94 -3.92 -4.90
CA LYS A 40 -24.39 -4.09 -5.12
C LYS A 40 -24.81 -4.03 -6.59
N LEU A 41 -24.15 -3.24 -7.40
CA LEU A 41 -24.63 -2.89 -8.74
C LEU A 41 -23.66 -3.25 -9.86
N CYS A 42 -22.37 -3.42 -9.58
CA CYS A 42 -21.32 -3.39 -10.59
C CYS A 42 -20.17 -4.39 -10.33
N SER A 43 -20.40 -5.47 -9.59
CA SER A 43 -19.36 -6.43 -9.13
C SER A 43 -18.56 -7.09 -10.25
N GLU A 44 -19.09 -7.12 -11.47
CA GLU A 44 -18.45 -7.71 -12.65
C GLU A 44 -17.38 -6.83 -13.30
N ILE A 45 -17.29 -5.55 -12.90
CA ILE A 45 -16.31 -4.64 -13.50
C ILE A 45 -14.92 -4.96 -12.98
N LYS A 46 -14.01 -5.16 -13.91
CA LYS A 46 -12.59 -5.40 -13.65
C LYS A 46 -11.79 -4.15 -14.02
N PRO A 47 -11.37 -3.33 -13.04
CA PRO A 47 -10.71 -2.06 -13.33
C PRO A 47 -9.32 -2.22 -13.97
N GLU A 48 -8.72 -3.41 -13.89
CA GLU A 48 -7.47 -3.76 -14.56
C GLU A 48 -7.58 -3.84 -16.08
N ASP A 49 -8.78 -4.05 -16.63
CA ASP A 49 -9.02 -4.17 -18.08
C ASP A 49 -8.95 -2.82 -18.82
N TYR A 50 -8.86 -1.70 -18.08
CA TYR A 50 -8.88 -0.36 -18.65
C TYR A 50 -7.51 0.32 -18.56
N SER A 51 -7.16 1.07 -19.61
CA SER A 51 -5.88 1.80 -19.69
C SER A 51 -5.93 3.18 -18.99
N SER A 52 -7.12 3.78 -18.87
CA SER A 52 -7.33 5.08 -18.24
C SER A 52 -8.64 5.16 -17.45
N TYR A 53 -8.70 6.11 -16.52
CA TYR A 53 -9.91 6.44 -15.75
C TYR A 53 -11.08 6.82 -16.67
N ASP A 54 -10.80 7.65 -17.68
CA ASP A 54 -11.81 8.13 -18.60
C ASP A 54 -12.35 7.02 -19.51
N GLU A 55 -11.49 6.13 -19.97
CA GLU A 55 -11.89 4.93 -20.72
C GLU A 55 -12.83 4.06 -19.89
N MET A 56 -12.47 3.78 -18.64
CA MET A 56 -13.28 2.98 -17.73
C MET A 56 -14.67 3.60 -17.52
N GLN A 57 -14.74 4.91 -17.22
CA GLN A 57 -16.01 5.61 -17.04
C GLN A 57 -16.89 5.57 -18.30
N LYS A 58 -16.28 5.86 -19.46
CA LYS A 58 -16.97 5.85 -20.76
C LYS A 58 -17.53 4.46 -21.08
N GLU A 59 -16.79 3.40 -20.79
CA GLU A 59 -17.26 2.05 -21.03
C GLU A 59 -18.36 1.61 -20.05
N ILE A 60 -18.26 1.98 -18.78
CA ILE A 60 -19.32 1.71 -17.78
C ILE A 60 -20.66 2.29 -18.27
N ILE A 61 -20.66 3.49 -18.83
CA ILE A 61 -21.88 4.16 -19.35
C ILE A 61 -22.32 3.51 -20.64
N SER A 62 -21.44 3.42 -21.64
CA SER A 62 -21.80 3.00 -23.01
C SER A 62 -22.26 1.55 -23.09
N LYS A 63 -21.61 0.66 -22.33
CA LYS A 63 -21.95 -0.77 -22.25
C LYS A 63 -23.00 -1.08 -21.18
N LYS A 64 -23.48 -0.07 -20.44
CA LYS A 64 -24.45 -0.23 -19.35
C LYS A 64 -24.06 -1.35 -18.36
N LEU A 65 -22.79 -1.34 -17.94
CA LEU A 65 -22.23 -2.40 -17.08
C LEU A 65 -22.87 -2.44 -15.70
N CYS A 66 -23.54 -1.39 -15.28
CA CYS A 66 -24.24 -1.29 -14.00
C CYS A 66 -25.73 -0.99 -14.19
N LYS A 67 -26.55 -1.54 -13.31
CA LYS A 67 -27.98 -1.23 -13.26
C LYS A 67 -28.23 0.05 -12.47
N ASN A 68 -29.09 0.96 -13.00
CA ASN A 68 -29.56 2.17 -12.28
C ASN A 68 -28.46 3.07 -11.70
N LEU A 69 -27.39 3.29 -12.45
CA LEU A 69 -26.29 4.15 -12.08
C LEU A 69 -26.65 5.62 -12.39
N ASN A 70 -26.70 6.49 -11.37
CA ASN A 70 -26.77 7.94 -11.55
C ASN A 70 -25.35 8.55 -11.55
N ASP A 71 -25.23 9.84 -11.92
CA ASP A 71 -23.94 10.52 -12.06
C ASP A 71 -23.11 10.48 -10.77
N ARG A 72 -23.73 10.65 -9.60
CA ARG A 72 -23.05 10.58 -8.32
C ARG A 72 -22.52 9.17 -8.02
N TYR A 73 -23.31 8.15 -8.32
CA TYR A 73 -22.86 6.76 -8.12
C TYR A 73 -21.79 6.38 -9.13
N LEU A 74 -21.86 6.86 -10.35
CA LEU A 74 -20.82 6.68 -11.34
C LEU A 74 -19.50 7.29 -10.88
N GLU A 75 -19.52 8.51 -10.37
CA GLU A 75 -18.32 9.20 -9.89
C GLU A 75 -17.65 8.46 -8.73
N VAL A 76 -18.39 8.15 -7.65
CA VAL A 76 -17.83 7.47 -6.48
C VAL A 76 -17.37 6.04 -6.80
N LEU A 77 -18.10 5.34 -7.67
CA LEU A 77 -17.72 4.03 -8.18
C LEU A 77 -16.40 4.08 -8.94
N SER A 78 -16.31 5.01 -9.89
CA SER A 78 -15.12 5.14 -10.75
C SER A 78 -13.88 5.50 -9.95
N LEU A 79 -14.00 6.41 -8.97
CA LEU A 79 -12.92 6.75 -8.06
C LEU A 79 -12.50 5.56 -7.19
N TYR A 80 -13.45 4.81 -6.63
CA TYR A 80 -13.14 3.61 -5.87
C TYR A 80 -12.45 2.54 -6.72
N LEU A 81 -12.98 2.27 -7.91
CA LEU A 81 -12.40 1.27 -8.82
C LEU A 81 -10.98 1.65 -9.24
N TRP A 82 -10.75 2.93 -9.56
CA TRP A 82 -9.47 3.40 -10.07
C TRP A 82 -8.41 3.57 -8.98
N ASP A 83 -8.77 4.21 -7.87
CA ASP A 83 -7.82 4.55 -6.81
C ASP A 83 -7.56 3.39 -5.84
N VAL A 84 -8.59 2.58 -5.57
CA VAL A 84 -8.53 1.56 -4.52
C VAL A 84 -8.48 0.16 -5.11
N LYS A 85 -9.52 -0.23 -5.85
CA LYS A 85 -9.67 -1.61 -6.33
C LYS A 85 -8.55 -2.00 -7.27
N ARG A 86 -8.24 -1.16 -8.27
CA ARG A 86 -7.16 -1.39 -9.23
C ARG A 86 -5.78 -1.43 -8.57
N ASN A 87 -5.53 -0.55 -7.61
CA ASN A 87 -4.25 -0.53 -6.89
C ASN A 87 -4.11 -1.78 -6.01
N ASN A 88 -5.17 -2.19 -5.32
CA ASN A 88 -5.19 -3.44 -4.55
C ASN A 88 -4.96 -4.69 -5.40
N LEU A 89 -5.37 -4.68 -6.68
CA LEU A 89 -5.10 -5.78 -7.62
C LEU A 89 -3.65 -5.78 -8.15
N LYS A 90 -3.02 -4.61 -8.22
CA LYS A 90 -1.60 -4.49 -8.59
C LYS A 90 -0.67 -4.78 -7.44
N GLU A 91 -1.16 -4.71 -6.19
CA GLU A 91 -0.36 -5.04 -5.03
C GLU A 91 -0.01 -6.52 -5.00
N LYS A 92 1.28 -6.79 -4.93
CA LYS A 92 1.78 -8.13 -4.68
C LYS A 92 1.32 -8.56 -3.30
N LYS A 93 0.46 -9.58 -3.22
CA LYS A 93 0.10 -10.20 -1.95
C LYS A 93 1.23 -11.13 -1.53
N TYR A 94 1.75 -10.91 -0.36
CA TYR A 94 2.75 -11.76 0.25
C TYR A 94 2.11 -12.76 1.19
N GLU A 95 2.67 -13.96 1.24
CA GLU A 95 2.26 -14.94 2.23
C GLU A 95 2.62 -14.48 3.65
N LYS A 96 1.84 -14.93 4.63
CA LYS A 96 2.13 -14.65 6.03
C LYS A 96 3.52 -15.17 6.41
N LEU A 97 4.29 -14.36 7.11
CA LEU A 97 5.59 -14.77 7.61
C LEU A 97 5.41 -15.79 8.72
N THR A 98 5.96 -16.98 8.51
CA THR A 98 5.94 -18.09 9.45
C THR A 98 7.38 -18.46 9.83
N VAL A 99 7.57 -18.92 11.05
CA VAL A 99 8.86 -19.39 11.58
C VAL A 99 8.64 -20.68 12.35
N THR A 100 9.68 -21.51 12.43
CA THR A 100 9.67 -22.73 13.24
C THR A 100 10.09 -22.42 14.69
N GLN A 101 9.92 -23.39 15.60
CA GLN A 101 10.25 -23.19 17.02
C GLN A 101 11.75 -23.06 17.30
N ASP A 102 12.57 -23.58 16.42
CA ASP A 102 14.02 -23.59 16.51
C ASP A 102 14.71 -22.44 15.78
N GLU A 103 13.96 -21.70 14.94
CA GLU A 103 14.52 -20.53 14.26
C GLU A 103 14.88 -19.41 15.22
N LYS A 104 16.10 -18.88 15.04
CA LYS A 104 16.66 -17.77 15.84
C LYS A 104 17.04 -16.59 14.93
N CYS A 105 16.92 -15.41 15.48
CA CYS A 105 17.48 -14.21 14.86
C CYS A 105 19.01 -14.33 14.77
N PRO A 106 19.63 -14.16 13.59
CA PRO A 106 21.08 -14.30 13.44
C PRO A 106 21.87 -13.14 14.08
N VAL A 107 21.21 -12.02 14.39
CA VAL A 107 21.82 -10.83 14.97
C VAL A 107 21.85 -10.91 16.50
N CYS A 108 20.69 -11.18 17.13
CA CYS A 108 20.57 -11.16 18.60
C CYS A 108 20.42 -12.56 19.23
N GLY A 109 20.18 -13.61 18.44
CA GLY A 109 20.04 -14.99 18.93
C GLY A 109 18.68 -15.33 19.53
N MET A 110 17.71 -14.42 19.53
CA MET A 110 16.37 -14.65 20.08
C MET A 110 15.56 -15.64 19.26
N PHE A 111 14.75 -16.47 19.94
CA PHE A 111 13.82 -17.38 19.26
C PHE A 111 12.66 -16.61 18.66
N LEU A 112 12.50 -16.71 17.34
CA LEU A 112 11.54 -15.92 16.54
C LEU A 112 10.08 -16.24 16.86
N TYR A 113 9.77 -17.50 17.17
CA TYR A 113 8.41 -17.94 17.47
C TYR A 113 7.78 -17.24 18.69
N LYS A 114 8.61 -16.67 19.58
CA LYS A 114 8.16 -15.91 20.75
C LYS A 114 7.58 -14.55 20.39
N TYR A 115 7.91 -14.03 19.22
CA TYR A 115 7.59 -12.67 18.80
C TYR A 115 6.95 -12.63 17.39
N PRO A 116 5.86 -13.37 17.16
CA PRO A 116 5.32 -13.61 15.82
C PRO A 116 4.90 -12.32 15.09
N MET A 117 4.53 -11.26 15.83
CA MET A 117 4.14 -9.97 15.25
C MET A 117 5.33 -9.15 14.76
N TRP A 118 6.54 -9.47 15.18
CA TRP A 118 7.75 -8.75 14.85
C TRP A 118 8.59 -9.44 13.77
N VAL A 119 8.22 -10.66 13.41
CA VAL A 119 8.99 -11.44 12.43
C VAL A 119 9.06 -10.69 11.10
N CYS A 120 10.28 -10.53 10.59
CA CYS A 120 10.57 -10.06 9.26
C CYS A 120 11.58 -10.97 8.56
N LYS A 121 11.68 -10.92 7.22
CA LYS A 121 12.53 -11.82 6.45
C LYS A 121 13.23 -11.10 5.30
N ILE A 122 14.47 -11.51 5.03
CA ILE A 122 15.18 -11.24 3.79
C ILE A 122 15.16 -12.53 2.97
N LYS A 123 14.59 -12.49 1.77
CA LYS A 123 14.56 -13.61 0.84
C LYS A 123 15.58 -13.38 -0.26
N TYR A 124 16.54 -14.27 -0.34
CA TYR A 124 17.49 -14.39 -1.44
C TYR A 124 17.00 -15.40 -2.47
N SER A 125 17.67 -15.51 -3.59
CA SER A 125 17.30 -16.47 -4.64
C SER A 125 17.27 -17.95 -4.20
N LYS A 126 18.08 -18.33 -3.22
CA LYS A 126 18.26 -19.72 -2.76
C LYS A 126 17.86 -19.99 -1.31
N ASN A 127 17.80 -18.97 -0.48
CA ASN A 127 17.52 -19.10 0.95
C ASN A 127 16.79 -17.87 1.48
N SER A 128 16.33 -17.95 2.72
CA SER A 128 15.80 -16.79 3.44
C SER A 128 16.35 -16.73 4.85
N VAL A 129 16.44 -15.51 5.38
CA VAL A 129 16.87 -15.25 6.76
C VAL A 129 15.75 -14.50 7.47
N ALA A 130 15.40 -14.94 8.68
CA ALA A 130 14.34 -14.33 9.48
C ALA A 130 14.92 -13.63 10.72
N PHE A 131 14.23 -12.57 11.16
CA PHE A 131 14.65 -11.72 12.27
C PHE A 131 13.45 -11.46 13.19
N ASP A 132 13.71 -11.11 14.44
CA ASP A 132 12.72 -10.79 15.47
C ASP A 132 12.32 -9.30 15.51
N GLY A 133 12.85 -8.49 14.60
CA GLY A 133 12.56 -7.07 14.44
C GLY A 133 13.20 -6.48 13.22
N ILE A 134 12.65 -5.35 12.76
CA ILE A 134 13.15 -4.64 11.57
C ILE A 134 14.53 -4.04 11.84
N LYS A 135 14.79 -3.60 13.07
CA LYS A 135 16.10 -3.11 13.49
C LYS A 135 17.20 -4.13 13.20
N ASP A 136 17.03 -5.37 13.63
CA ASP A 136 18.01 -6.44 13.41
C ASP A 136 18.08 -6.86 11.94
N MET A 137 16.94 -6.88 11.22
CA MET A 137 16.93 -7.09 9.79
C MET A 137 17.76 -6.03 9.05
N MET A 138 17.64 -4.74 9.42
CA MET A 138 18.39 -3.66 8.79
C MET A 138 19.87 -3.69 9.15
N LYS A 139 20.26 -4.06 10.39
CA LYS A 139 21.66 -4.30 10.74
C LYS A 139 22.28 -5.35 9.83
N TYR A 140 21.61 -6.49 9.71
CA TYR A 140 22.04 -7.57 8.83
C TYR A 140 22.13 -7.14 7.37
N TYR A 141 21.13 -6.39 6.86
CA TYR A 141 21.12 -5.87 5.51
C TYR A 141 22.32 -4.98 5.21
N PHE A 142 22.71 -4.08 6.12
CA PHE A 142 23.87 -3.21 5.92
C PHE A 142 25.20 -3.96 5.89
N GLU A 143 25.28 -5.11 6.53
CA GLU A 143 26.48 -5.97 6.52
C GLU A 143 26.53 -6.87 5.26
N HIS A 144 25.39 -7.15 4.62
CA HIS A 144 25.26 -8.12 3.54
C HIS A 144 24.54 -7.52 2.32
N LEU A 145 24.89 -6.30 1.95
CA LEU A 145 24.20 -5.54 0.91
C LEU A 145 23.91 -6.35 -0.37
N ASP A 146 22.64 -6.70 -0.58
CA ASP A 146 22.10 -7.29 -1.79
C ASP A 146 20.83 -6.55 -2.20
N GLN A 147 20.95 -5.73 -3.25
CA GLN A 147 19.84 -4.93 -3.76
C GLN A 147 18.73 -5.77 -4.40
N SER A 148 19.03 -7.00 -4.82
CA SER A 148 18.07 -7.91 -5.43
C SER A 148 17.24 -8.70 -4.42
N ALA A 149 17.63 -8.73 -3.14
CA ALA A 149 16.93 -9.44 -2.10
C ALA A 149 15.54 -8.83 -1.82
N GLU A 150 14.52 -9.70 -1.73
CA GLU A 150 13.17 -9.31 -1.31
C GLU A 150 13.14 -9.19 0.22
N MET A 151 12.79 -8.02 0.72
CA MET A 151 12.71 -7.74 2.15
C MET A 151 11.25 -7.61 2.58
N LEU A 152 10.82 -8.48 3.50
CA LEU A 152 9.43 -8.59 3.92
C LEU A 152 9.30 -8.29 5.42
N VAL A 153 8.33 -7.44 5.75
CA VAL A 153 8.00 -7.03 7.12
C VAL A 153 6.50 -7.20 7.37
N GLN A 154 6.10 -7.23 8.64
CA GLN A 154 4.69 -7.20 9.00
C GLN A 154 4.24 -5.76 9.24
N GLU A 155 3.11 -5.41 8.66
CA GLU A 155 2.42 -4.15 8.91
C GLU A 155 1.80 -4.19 10.32
N TYR A 156 2.01 -3.12 11.08
CA TYR A 156 1.72 -3.10 12.53
C TYR A 156 0.24 -3.34 12.88
N TYR A 157 -0.69 -2.69 12.19
CA TYR A 157 -2.12 -2.78 12.54
C TYR A 157 -2.79 -4.06 12.05
N THR A 158 -2.37 -4.58 10.90
CA THR A 158 -3.07 -5.69 10.24
C THR A 158 -2.32 -7.01 10.32
N ALA A 159 -1.03 -6.99 10.70
CA ALA A 159 -0.11 -8.11 10.60
C ALA A 159 0.02 -8.70 9.18
N ASN A 160 -0.37 -7.94 8.15
CA ASN A 160 -0.15 -8.35 6.76
C ASN A 160 1.33 -8.22 6.41
N THR A 161 1.82 -9.17 5.63
CA THR A 161 3.17 -9.09 5.08
C THR A 161 3.22 -8.06 3.96
N ILE A 162 4.18 -7.14 4.03
CA ILE A 162 4.41 -6.08 3.04
C ILE A 162 5.88 -6.03 2.63
N ASN A 163 6.17 -5.45 1.47
CA ASN A 163 7.54 -5.21 1.03
C ASN A 163 8.15 -4.04 1.80
N ALA A 164 9.26 -4.28 2.48
CA ALA A 164 9.96 -3.26 3.25
C ALA A 164 10.38 -2.06 2.40
N ARG A 165 10.77 -2.26 1.12
CA ARG A 165 11.20 -1.18 0.24
C ARG A 165 10.07 -0.22 -0.15
N GLU A 166 8.82 -0.64 0.00
CA GLU A 166 7.63 0.15 -0.30
C GLU A 166 6.96 0.71 0.95
N ALA A 167 7.37 0.25 2.13
CA ALA A 167 6.78 0.61 3.42
C ALA A 167 7.18 2.01 3.91
N TYR A 168 6.40 2.49 4.88
CA TYR A 168 6.73 3.60 5.76
C TYR A 168 7.16 3.05 7.11
N PHE A 169 8.18 3.62 7.72
CA PHE A 169 8.71 3.19 9.00
C PHE A 169 8.60 4.32 10.01
N VAL A 170 8.09 4.00 11.19
CA VAL A 170 8.02 4.94 12.30
C VAL A 170 9.03 4.55 13.36
N THR A 171 9.74 5.53 13.91
CA THR A 171 10.73 5.32 14.94
C THR A 171 10.61 6.32 16.08
N GLY A 172 11.15 5.96 17.26
CA GLY A 172 11.12 6.79 18.46
C GLY A 172 9.75 6.87 19.13
N SER A 173 8.93 5.82 18.99
CA SER A 173 7.63 5.66 19.66
C SER A 173 7.80 5.08 21.07
N ASP A 174 6.70 5.02 21.82
CA ASP A 174 6.58 4.31 23.10
C ASP A 174 6.26 2.81 22.94
N VAL A 175 6.23 2.31 21.71
CA VAL A 175 6.06 0.89 21.39
C VAL A 175 7.45 0.26 21.20
N TYR A 176 7.74 -0.78 21.99
CA TYR A 176 9.01 -1.48 21.97
C TYR A 176 8.89 -2.82 21.26
N GLY A 177 9.88 -3.12 20.44
CA GLY A 177 10.07 -4.46 19.89
C GLY A 177 10.76 -5.41 20.87
N PRO A 178 11.07 -6.64 20.44
CA PRO A 178 11.76 -7.64 21.27
C PRO A 178 13.08 -7.16 21.86
N MET A 179 13.78 -6.29 21.14
CA MET A 179 15.08 -5.72 21.53
C MET A 179 15.02 -4.22 21.86
N GLY A 180 13.90 -3.74 22.42
CA GLY A 180 13.72 -2.34 22.82
C GLY A 180 13.23 -1.44 21.70
N ASN A 181 13.86 -0.26 21.50
CA ASN A 181 13.45 0.66 20.42
C ASN A 181 13.51 -0.02 19.06
N GLU A 182 12.51 0.27 18.20
CA GLU A 182 12.30 -0.46 16.96
C GLU A 182 11.87 0.46 15.82
N LEU A 183 11.99 -0.05 14.59
CA LEU A 183 11.36 0.47 13.40
C LEU A 183 10.02 -0.24 13.21
N ILE A 184 8.94 0.51 13.09
CA ILE A 184 7.58 -0.04 12.98
C ILE A 184 7.04 0.23 11.59
N ALA A 185 6.66 -0.83 10.86
CA ALA A 185 6.30 -0.75 9.45
C ALA A 185 4.80 -0.51 9.23
N PHE A 186 4.50 0.32 8.25
CA PHE A 186 3.15 0.63 7.76
C PHE A 186 3.10 0.58 6.25
N LYS A 187 1.98 0.14 5.71
CA LYS A 187 1.75 0.05 4.27
C LYS A 187 1.57 1.44 3.64
N ASP A 188 0.96 2.37 4.36
CA ASP A 188 0.62 3.70 3.88
C ASP A 188 1.00 4.80 4.87
N GLU A 189 1.18 6.00 4.33
CA GLU A 189 1.62 7.16 5.09
C GLU A 189 0.57 7.60 6.13
N SER A 190 -0.71 7.41 5.85
CA SER A 190 -1.80 7.82 6.74
C SER A 190 -1.81 6.99 8.01
N SER A 191 -1.57 5.68 7.91
CA SER A 191 -1.40 4.76 9.04
C SER A 191 -0.16 5.09 9.86
N ALA A 192 0.98 5.39 9.19
CA ALA A 192 2.21 5.81 9.85
C ALA A 192 2.03 7.13 10.63
N LYS A 193 1.37 8.12 10.03
CA LYS A 193 1.06 9.41 10.70
C LYS A 193 0.12 9.24 11.89
N ARG A 194 -0.90 8.40 11.77
CA ARG A 194 -1.79 8.10 12.89
C ARG A 194 -1.03 7.46 14.05
N PHE A 195 -0.23 6.43 13.77
CA PHE A 195 0.60 5.78 14.78
C PHE A 195 1.57 6.77 15.43
N MET A 196 2.23 7.62 14.64
CA MET A 196 3.14 8.65 15.15
C MET A 196 2.46 9.58 16.17
N LEU A 197 1.22 9.98 15.92
CA LEU A 197 0.44 10.83 16.84
C LEU A 197 0.02 10.06 18.10
N ASP A 198 -0.48 8.83 17.93
CA ASP A 198 -1.01 8.01 19.03
C ASP A 198 0.11 7.56 19.99
N HIS A 199 1.32 7.31 19.46
CA HIS A 199 2.47 6.76 20.17
C HIS A 199 3.64 7.74 20.35
N ARG A 200 3.40 9.04 20.16
CA ARG A 200 4.40 10.12 20.35
C ARG A 200 5.73 9.86 19.65
N ALA A 201 5.68 9.20 18.50
CA ALA A 201 6.87 8.85 17.76
C ALA A 201 7.56 10.08 17.16
N LYS A 202 8.84 9.95 16.84
CA LYS A 202 9.69 11.10 16.47
C LYS A 202 9.79 11.29 14.96
N GLU A 203 9.82 10.21 14.19
CA GLU A 203 10.17 10.29 12.77
C GLU A 203 9.42 9.24 11.96
N ILE A 204 9.04 9.58 10.73
CA ILE A 204 8.56 8.67 9.69
C ILE A 204 9.63 8.63 8.60
N LEU A 205 10.04 7.43 8.20
CA LEU A 205 11.10 7.20 7.22
C LEU A 205 10.58 6.34 6.06
N ARG A 206 11.12 6.58 4.87
CA ARG A 206 11.09 5.62 3.77
C ARG A 206 12.30 4.69 3.88
N PHE A 207 12.27 3.58 3.15
CA PHE A 207 13.33 2.56 3.20
C PHE A 207 14.73 3.14 2.92
N ASP A 208 14.84 4.01 1.93
CA ASP A 208 16.09 4.67 1.51
C ASP A 208 16.58 5.75 2.49
N GLU A 209 15.73 6.20 3.41
CA GLU A 209 16.07 7.14 4.48
C GLU A 209 16.58 6.44 5.75
N ILE A 210 16.46 5.11 5.83
CA ILE A 210 16.98 4.31 6.93
C ILE A 210 18.50 4.13 6.72
N THR A 211 19.28 4.79 7.55
CA THR A 211 20.74 4.69 7.53
C THR A 211 21.25 3.76 8.62
N GLN A 212 22.46 3.22 8.44
CA GLN A 212 23.12 2.42 9.46
C GLN A 212 23.21 3.15 10.81
N GLU A 213 23.56 4.44 10.80
CA GLU A 213 23.60 5.28 11.99
C GLU A 213 22.25 5.32 12.74
N LYS A 214 21.15 5.56 12.02
CA LYS A 214 19.81 5.58 12.60
C LYS A 214 19.44 4.24 13.24
N VAL A 215 19.79 3.13 12.59
CA VAL A 215 19.49 1.78 13.10
C VAL A 215 20.28 1.49 14.40
N TYR A 216 21.58 1.77 14.41
CA TYR A 216 22.39 1.55 15.63
C TYR A 216 22.05 2.49 16.78
N LYS A 217 21.51 3.69 16.48
CA LYS A 217 21.01 4.61 17.50
C LYS A 217 19.81 4.05 18.29
N LEU A 218 19.08 3.08 17.73
CA LEU A 218 17.96 2.42 18.42
C LEU A 218 18.40 1.46 19.54
N ASP A 219 19.69 1.18 19.68
CA ASP A 219 20.21 0.35 20.76
C ASP A 219 20.44 1.13 22.08
N ASN A 220 20.27 2.48 22.06
CA ASN A 220 20.54 3.37 23.19
C ASN A 220 19.25 3.89 23.86
#